data_5bbfe269a87617b098e3466d9dd9988f
#
_entry.id   5bbfe269a87617b098e3466d9dd9988f
#
_cell.length_a   1.000
_cell.length_b   1.000
_cell.length_c   1.000
_cell.angle_alpha   90.00
_cell.angle_beta   90.00
_cell.angle_gamma   90.00
#
_symmetry.space_group_name_H-M   'P 1'
#
loop_
_entity.id
_entity.type
_entity.pdbx_description
1 polymer ?
#
loop_
_entity_poly.entity_id
_entity_poly.type
_entity_poly.pdbx_seq_one_letter_code
_entity_poly.pdbx_strand_id
1 'polypeptide(L)'
;INWGLNETWLKLKEYLPSWNKFMKNIYKFLLIVIFFSNSLISQELFEQNKNNEPRTILFIGNSYLYYGDSLHNHFKRMAEEYLEDYDGSASVKSATIGGSRLKHHDVERLIMPKAISSIEKFDLVILQGGSSEPLTQENRKEFSYYAKKHIESIKDNNSKAALYMTHAFVEPHKDFEVNQISIIQDIYTKVGEENNVLVIPVGVAFDIAYKELPDIKLHHDDGTHPNLKGTYLAACTVFASVYGESPIGLKYDYYGAINKEDKKLLQEIAHKATLKYLKRTIN
;
A
#
# COMPACT_ATOMS: atom_id res chain seq x y z
N ILE A 1 28.35 13.50 -64.92
CA ILE A 1 27.26 12.71 -64.32
C ILE A 1 27.31 12.96 -62.81
N ASN A 2 26.74 14.08 -62.28
CA ASN A 2 26.72 14.35 -60.80
C ASN A 2 25.58 15.31 -60.41
N TRP A 3 24.41 15.16 -61.03
CA TRP A 3 23.27 16.08 -60.79
C TRP A 3 22.09 15.44 -60.01
N GLY A 4 22.12 14.13 -59.77
CA GLY A 4 20.98 13.44 -59.13
C GLY A 4 21.00 13.30 -57.62
N LEU A 5 22.15 13.46 -56.97
CA LEU A 5 22.30 13.21 -55.53
C LEU A 5 21.99 14.44 -54.65
N ASN A 6 22.13 15.64 -55.18
CA ASN A 6 21.91 16.87 -54.39
C ASN A 6 20.43 17.20 -54.21
N GLU A 7 19.57 16.91 -55.18
CA GLU A 7 18.12 17.18 -55.03
C GLU A 7 17.43 16.20 -54.10
N THR A 8 17.86 14.94 -54.03
CA THR A 8 17.33 13.96 -53.10
C THR A 8 17.71 14.25 -51.66
N TRP A 9 18.93 14.75 -51.40
CA TRP A 9 19.35 15.16 -50.07
C TRP A 9 18.67 16.44 -49.58
N LEU A 10 18.37 17.38 -50.47
CA LEU A 10 17.62 18.59 -50.12
C LEU A 10 16.16 18.26 -49.77
N LYS A 11 15.51 17.38 -50.51
CA LYS A 11 14.15 16.90 -50.20
C LYS A 11 14.08 16.12 -48.88
N LEU A 12 15.07 15.27 -48.59
CA LEU A 12 15.15 14.56 -47.28
C LEU A 12 15.33 15.52 -46.11
N LYS A 13 16.07 16.60 -46.24
CA LYS A 13 16.22 17.61 -45.16
C LYS A 13 14.92 18.36 -44.83
N GLU A 14 14.04 18.56 -45.78
CA GLU A 14 12.73 19.18 -45.56
C GLU A 14 11.77 18.26 -44.78
N TYR A 15 11.91 16.94 -44.94
CA TYR A 15 11.07 15.96 -44.25
C TYR A 15 11.56 15.61 -42.81
N LEU A 16 12.84 15.78 -42.52
CA LEU A 16 13.43 15.46 -41.19
C LEU A 16 12.82 16.22 -40.03
N PRO A 17 12.48 17.53 -40.11
CA PRO A 17 11.83 18.23 -39.03
C PRO A 17 10.40 17.75 -38.74
N SER A 18 9.66 17.36 -39.80
CA SER A 18 8.31 16.82 -39.67
C SER A 18 8.31 15.42 -39.05
N TRP A 19 9.29 14.58 -39.40
CA TRP A 19 9.52 13.25 -38.82
C TRP A 19 9.86 13.32 -37.34
N ASN A 20 10.75 14.23 -36.93
CA ASN A 20 11.09 14.44 -35.52
C ASN A 20 9.90 14.93 -34.71
N LYS A 21 9.05 15.78 -35.29
CA LYS A 21 7.82 16.25 -34.64
C LYS A 21 6.79 15.12 -34.53
N PHE A 22 6.66 14.30 -35.59
CA PHE A 22 5.79 13.13 -35.64
C PHE A 22 6.22 12.07 -34.59
N MET A 23 7.52 11.72 -34.54
CA MET A 23 8.07 10.79 -33.55
C MET A 23 7.92 11.29 -32.12
N LYS A 24 8.15 12.57 -31.84
CA LYS A 24 7.90 13.18 -30.52
C LYS A 24 6.43 13.09 -30.12
N ASN A 25 5.51 13.22 -31.04
CA ASN A 25 4.08 13.08 -30.76
C ASN A 25 3.69 11.62 -30.51
N ILE A 26 4.27 10.66 -31.24
CA ILE A 26 4.10 9.22 -30.99
C ILE A 26 4.64 8.83 -29.61
N TYR A 27 5.84 9.30 -29.25
CA TYR A 27 6.40 9.06 -27.91
C TYR A 27 5.52 9.64 -26.80
N LYS A 28 5.00 10.87 -26.98
CA LYS A 28 4.05 11.44 -26.01
C LYS A 28 2.76 10.64 -25.94
N PHE A 29 2.23 10.18 -27.06
CA PHE A 29 1.03 9.36 -27.12
C PHE A 29 1.26 7.99 -26.47
N LEU A 30 2.39 7.33 -26.71
CA LEU A 30 2.76 6.07 -26.07
C LEU A 30 2.95 6.23 -24.55
N LEU A 31 3.59 7.31 -24.10
CA LEU A 31 3.71 7.61 -22.67
C LEU A 31 2.35 7.85 -22.03
N ILE A 32 1.44 8.54 -22.70
CA ILE A 32 0.06 8.76 -22.23
C ILE A 32 -0.69 7.42 -22.15
N VAL A 33 -0.58 6.57 -23.17
CA VAL A 33 -1.24 5.24 -23.20
C VAL A 33 -0.71 4.34 -22.07
N ILE A 34 0.60 4.32 -21.84
CA ILE A 34 1.21 3.55 -20.73
C ILE A 34 0.73 4.11 -19.36
N PHE A 35 0.64 5.44 -19.24
CA PHE A 35 0.17 6.08 -17.99
C PHE A 35 -1.31 5.78 -17.72
N PHE A 36 -2.15 5.77 -18.75
CA PHE A 36 -3.57 5.43 -18.65
C PHE A 36 -3.80 3.93 -18.41
N SER A 37 -2.99 3.04 -18.99
CA SER A 37 -3.14 1.60 -18.74
C SER A 37 -2.79 1.21 -17.30
N ASN A 38 -1.75 1.79 -16.69
CA ASN A 38 -1.43 1.55 -15.28
C ASN A 38 -2.49 2.12 -14.34
N SER A 39 -3.11 3.25 -14.69
CA SER A 39 -4.22 3.84 -13.96
C SER A 39 -5.49 2.96 -14.02
N LEU A 40 -5.78 2.36 -15.18
CA LEU A 40 -6.91 1.47 -15.36
C LEU A 40 -6.76 0.15 -14.60
N ILE A 41 -5.58 -0.45 -14.59
CA ILE A 41 -5.30 -1.69 -13.85
C ILE A 41 -5.45 -1.47 -12.34
N SER A 42 -4.92 -0.37 -11.80
CA SER A 42 -5.08 -0.05 -10.37
C SER A 42 -6.54 0.25 -10.00
N GLN A 43 -7.29 0.85 -10.89
CA GLN A 43 -8.72 1.13 -10.71
C GLN A 43 -9.58 -0.15 -10.79
N GLU A 44 -9.26 -1.06 -11.70
CA GLU A 44 -9.95 -2.34 -11.85
C GLU A 44 -9.74 -3.25 -10.62
N LEU A 45 -8.51 -3.31 -10.10
CA LEU A 45 -8.21 -4.06 -8.86
C LEU A 45 -8.96 -3.52 -7.64
N PHE A 46 -9.19 -2.23 -7.61
CA PHE A 46 -9.97 -1.61 -6.55
C PHE A 46 -11.47 -1.85 -6.68
N GLU A 47 -12.05 -1.58 -7.85
CA GLU A 47 -13.47 -1.86 -8.12
C GLU A 47 -13.79 -3.34 -7.88
N GLN A 48 -12.84 -4.24 -8.18
CA GLN A 48 -12.96 -5.65 -7.86
C GLN A 48 -13.00 -5.91 -6.33
N ASN A 49 -12.27 -5.13 -5.54
CA ASN A 49 -12.34 -5.19 -4.08
C ASN A 49 -13.63 -4.58 -3.54
N LYS A 50 -14.11 -3.46 -4.11
CA LYS A 50 -15.37 -2.82 -3.72
C LYS A 50 -16.61 -3.70 -4.02
N ASN A 51 -16.64 -4.36 -5.17
CA ASN A 51 -17.74 -5.25 -5.56
C ASN A 51 -17.80 -6.56 -4.75
N ASN A 52 -16.79 -6.84 -3.93
CA ASN A 52 -16.69 -8.04 -3.11
C ASN A 52 -15.98 -7.68 -1.81
N GLU A 53 -16.67 -6.87 -0.99
CA GLU A 53 -16.18 -6.37 0.29
C GLU A 53 -15.67 -7.52 1.16
N PRO A 54 -14.36 -7.54 1.51
CA PRO A 54 -13.82 -8.61 2.32
C PRO A 54 -14.35 -8.51 3.74
N ARG A 55 -14.91 -9.59 4.26
CA ARG A 55 -15.44 -9.67 5.62
C ARG A 55 -14.50 -10.41 6.56
N THR A 56 -13.76 -11.41 6.06
CA THR A 56 -12.75 -12.15 6.84
C THR A 56 -11.36 -11.73 6.44
N ILE A 57 -10.61 -11.13 7.37
CA ILE A 57 -9.32 -10.49 7.07
C ILE A 57 -8.23 -10.98 8.03
N LEU A 58 -7.08 -11.37 7.45
CA LEU A 58 -5.89 -11.75 8.20
C LEU A 58 -4.75 -10.76 7.95
N PHE A 59 -4.22 -10.18 9.01
CA PHE A 59 -2.98 -9.41 8.99
C PHE A 59 -1.80 -10.31 9.37
N ILE A 60 -0.77 -10.34 8.53
CA ILE A 60 0.47 -11.10 8.79
C ILE A 60 1.65 -10.13 8.75
N GLY A 61 2.47 -10.13 9.81
CA GLY A 61 3.63 -9.23 9.88
C GLY A 61 4.31 -9.21 11.24
N ASN A 62 4.79 -8.07 11.65
CA ASN A 62 5.61 -7.92 12.84
C ASN A 62 5.08 -6.86 13.83
N SER A 63 5.99 -6.26 14.60
CA SER A 63 5.67 -5.25 15.61
C SER A 63 4.92 -4.03 15.08
N TYR A 64 5.08 -3.67 13.82
CA TYR A 64 4.31 -2.58 13.21
C TYR A 64 2.81 -2.84 13.20
N LEU A 65 2.38 -4.10 13.27
CA LEU A 65 0.97 -4.47 13.35
C LEU A 65 0.44 -4.60 14.79
N TYR A 66 1.29 -4.83 15.81
CA TYR A 66 0.79 -5.02 17.18
C TYR A 66 1.08 -3.87 18.14
N TYR A 67 1.95 -2.92 17.80
CA TYR A 67 2.11 -1.69 18.59
C TYR A 67 0.84 -0.83 18.53
N GLY A 68 0.70 0.09 19.49
CA GLY A 68 -0.45 1.01 19.56
C GLY A 68 -1.80 0.31 19.69
N ASP A 69 -1.87 -0.79 20.43
CA ASP A 69 -3.04 -1.66 20.66
C ASP A 69 -3.47 -2.48 19.42
N SER A 70 -2.51 -2.82 18.59
CA SER A 70 -2.69 -3.67 17.40
C SER A 70 -3.61 -3.09 16.32
N LEU A 71 -3.04 -2.89 15.14
CA LEU A 71 -3.74 -2.32 13.98
C LEU A 71 -5.07 -3.02 13.69
N HIS A 72 -5.12 -4.36 13.77
CA HIS A 72 -6.33 -5.13 13.50
C HIS A 72 -7.46 -4.81 14.49
N ASN A 73 -7.15 -4.38 15.72
CA ASN A 73 -8.16 -3.93 16.69
C ASN A 73 -8.81 -2.61 16.27
N HIS A 74 -8.02 -1.66 15.77
CA HIS A 74 -8.54 -0.40 15.25
C HIS A 74 -9.36 -0.65 13.97
N PHE A 75 -8.79 -1.41 13.04
CA PHE A 75 -9.43 -1.70 11.76
C PHE A 75 -10.79 -2.40 11.94
N LYS A 76 -10.88 -3.42 12.80
CA LYS A 76 -12.16 -4.12 13.03
C LYS A 76 -13.27 -3.20 13.53
N ARG A 77 -12.95 -2.21 14.37
CA ARG A 77 -13.93 -1.24 14.88
C ARG A 77 -14.41 -0.28 13.77
N MET A 78 -13.51 0.14 12.90
CA MET A 78 -13.86 0.92 11.72
C MET A 78 -14.73 0.10 10.75
N ALA A 79 -14.41 -1.18 10.56
CA ALA A 79 -15.21 -2.09 9.74
C ALA A 79 -16.60 -2.37 10.36
N GLU A 80 -16.70 -2.53 11.67
CA GLU A 80 -17.98 -2.67 12.40
C GLU A 80 -18.87 -1.42 12.28
N GLU A 81 -18.27 -0.24 12.12
CA GLU A 81 -19.02 1.01 11.86
C GLU A 81 -19.55 1.10 10.44
N TYR A 82 -18.85 0.50 9.49
CA TYR A 82 -19.14 0.58 8.06
C TYR A 82 -20.03 -0.56 7.56
N LEU A 83 -19.75 -1.80 7.96
CA LEU A 83 -20.44 -2.99 7.47
C LEU A 83 -21.64 -3.33 8.35
N GLU A 84 -22.79 -3.52 7.74
CA GLU A 84 -23.99 -3.99 8.46
C GLU A 84 -23.81 -5.43 8.96
N ASP A 85 -24.32 -5.71 10.16
CA ASP A 85 -24.31 -7.04 10.80
C ASP A 85 -22.92 -7.70 10.80
N TYR A 86 -21.90 -6.92 11.19
CA TYR A 86 -20.50 -7.34 11.17
C TYR A 86 -19.91 -7.52 12.57
N ASP A 87 -19.39 -8.72 12.85
CA ASP A 87 -18.56 -9.01 14.02
C ASP A 87 -17.08 -9.01 13.63
N GLY A 88 -16.45 -7.85 13.81
CA GLY A 88 -15.03 -7.69 13.52
C GLY A 88 -14.14 -8.56 14.42
N SER A 89 -14.59 -8.86 15.65
CA SER A 89 -13.83 -9.70 16.57
C SER A 89 -13.81 -11.17 16.14
N ALA A 90 -14.88 -11.67 15.52
CA ALA A 90 -14.91 -12.99 14.90
C ALA A 90 -14.10 -13.03 13.61
N SER A 91 -14.09 -11.95 12.83
CA SER A 91 -13.74 -11.91 11.40
C SER A 91 -12.33 -11.39 11.11
N VAL A 92 -11.81 -10.45 11.91
CA VAL A 92 -10.49 -9.84 11.69
C VAL A 92 -9.45 -10.44 12.63
N LYS A 93 -8.39 -10.98 12.07
CA LYS A 93 -7.33 -11.68 12.81
C LYS A 93 -5.95 -11.11 12.47
N SER A 94 -4.99 -11.41 13.35
CA SER A 94 -3.60 -11.02 13.19
C SER A 94 -2.68 -12.17 13.60
N ALA A 95 -1.65 -12.42 12.78
CA ALA A 95 -0.57 -13.36 13.05
C ALA A 95 0.76 -12.61 12.95
N THR A 96 1.39 -12.36 14.11
CA THR A 96 2.57 -11.51 14.18
C THR A 96 3.73 -12.19 14.90
N ILE A 97 4.94 -11.92 14.42
CA ILE A 97 6.21 -12.34 15.04
C ILE A 97 7.07 -11.08 15.19
N GLY A 98 7.51 -10.77 16.42
CA GLY A 98 8.35 -9.58 16.67
C GLY A 98 9.64 -9.60 15.85
N GLY A 99 9.95 -8.48 15.15
CA GLY A 99 11.14 -8.34 14.32
C GLY A 99 11.18 -9.23 13.07
N SER A 100 10.06 -9.87 12.69
CA SER A 100 10.03 -10.76 11.55
C SER A 100 10.11 -10.03 10.21
N ARG A 101 10.56 -10.79 9.20
CA ARG A 101 10.42 -10.54 7.78
C ARG A 101 9.41 -11.52 7.19
N LEU A 102 8.97 -11.33 5.97
CA LEU A 102 8.00 -12.24 5.33
C LEU A 102 8.47 -13.70 5.33
N LYS A 103 9.76 -13.95 5.17
CA LYS A 103 10.35 -15.31 5.18
C LYS A 103 10.12 -16.12 6.47
N HIS A 104 9.80 -15.45 7.58
CA HIS A 104 9.63 -16.11 8.88
C HIS A 104 8.19 -16.59 9.12
N HIS A 105 7.26 -16.26 8.22
CA HIS A 105 5.85 -16.64 8.34
C HIS A 105 5.53 -17.88 7.51
N ASP A 106 4.91 -18.84 8.13
CA ASP A 106 4.30 -20.00 7.46
C ASP A 106 2.88 -19.63 6.99
N VAL A 107 2.83 -18.83 5.91
CA VAL A 107 1.56 -18.31 5.39
C VAL A 107 0.67 -19.44 4.89
N GLU A 108 1.22 -20.49 4.28
CA GLU A 108 0.48 -21.65 3.80
C GLU A 108 -0.32 -22.29 4.95
N ARG A 109 0.30 -22.47 6.12
CA ARG A 109 -0.37 -22.98 7.31
C ARG A 109 -1.40 -22.00 7.87
N LEU A 110 -1.06 -20.71 7.94
CA LEU A 110 -1.93 -19.69 8.55
C LEU A 110 -3.26 -19.50 7.81
N ILE A 111 -3.30 -19.79 6.49
CA ILE A 111 -4.51 -19.67 5.66
C ILE A 111 -5.31 -20.97 5.54
N MET A 112 -4.85 -22.05 6.13
CA MET A 112 -5.61 -23.31 6.15
C MET A 112 -6.93 -23.14 6.93
N PRO A 113 -7.99 -23.88 6.56
CA PRO A 113 -9.25 -23.86 7.29
C PRO A 113 -9.04 -24.10 8.80
N LYS A 114 -9.58 -23.21 9.61
CA LYS A 114 -9.49 -23.27 11.08
C LYS A 114 -8.09 -23.22 11.69
N ALA A 115 -7.07 -22.84 10.92
CA ALA A 115 -5.73 -22.61 11.47
C ALA A 115 -5.71 -21.42 12.45
N ILE A 116 -6.56 -20.44 12.23
CA ILE A 116 -6.75 -19.30 13.13
C ILE A 116 -8.23 -19.21 13.49
N SER A 117 -8.55 -19.50 14.74
CA SER A 117 -9.93 -19.46 15.23
C SER A 117 -10.85 -20.42 14.45
N SER A 118 -12.13 -20.10 14.32
CA SER A 118 -13.13 -20.87 13.57
C SER A 118 -13.25 -20.45 12.09
N ILE A 119 -12.30 -19.66 11.57
CA ILE A 119 -12.37 -19.14 10.21
C ILE A 119 -12.01 -20.25 9.21
N GLU A 120 -12.93 -20.53 8.30
CA GLU A 120 -12.73 -21.53 7.24
C GLU A 120 -11.84 -21.00 6.10
N LYS A 121 -11.99 -19.70 5.78
CA LYS A 121 -11.23 -19.02 4.74
C LYS A 121 -11.19 -17.51 5.00
N PHE A 122 -10.07 -16.89 4.71
CA PHE A 122 -9.95 -15.43 4.69
C PHE A 122 -10.30 -14.89 3.31
N ASP A 123 -11.11 -13.83 3.24
CA ASP A 123 -11.38 -13.13 1.98
C ASP A 123 -10.16 -12.32 1.53
N LEU A 124 -9.44 -11.74 2.51
CA LEU A 124 -8.25 -10.93 2.28
C LEU A 124 -7.15 -11.27 3.28
N VAL A 125 -5.94 -11.48 2.79
CA VAL A 125 -4.72 -11.61 3.59
C VAL A 125 -3.79 -10.43 3.30
N ILE A 126 -3.46 -9.66 4.33
CA ILE A 126 -2.61 -8.48 4.24
C ILE A 126 -1.23 -8.84 4.77
N LEU A 127 -0.22 -8.76 3.90
CA LEU A 127 1.18 -9.08 4.20
C LEU A 127 1.97 -7.81 4.49
N GLN A 128 2.58 -7.70 5.66
CA GLN A 128 3.47 -6.61 6.04
C GLN A 128 4.90 -7.14 6.11
N GLY A 129 5.78 -6.57 5.32
CA GLY A 129 7.21 -6.88 5.31
C GLY A 129 7.96 -6.38 6.54
N GLY A 130 9.20 -6.83 6.73
CA GLY A 130 10.08 -6.33 7.78
C GLY A 130 10.50 -4.88 7.54
N SER A 131 10.68 -4.11 8.61
CA SER A 131 11.07 -2.69 8.54
C SER A 131 12.38 -2.45 7.78
N SER A 132 13.32 -3.40 7.85
CA SER A 132 14.62 -3.33 7.16
C SER A 132 14.63 -3.98 5.76
N GLU A 133 13.55 -4.63 5.33
CA GLU A 133 13.50 -5.28 4.01
C GLU A 133 13.66 -4.31 2.83
N PRO A 134 13.15 -3.06 2.88
CA PRO A 134 13.38 -2.10 1.81
C PRO A 134 14.81 -1.55 1.71
N LEU A 135 15.64 -1.64 2.77
CA LEU A 135 16.85 -0.82 2.93
C LEU A 135 18.01 -1.24 2.04
N THR A 136 18.24 -2.54 1.85
CA THR A 136 19.36 -3.04 1.05
C THR A 136 18.88 -3.78 -0.19
N GLN A 137 19.73 -3.86 -1.23
CA GLN A 137 19.38 -4.58 -2.44
C GLN A 137 19.13 -6.07 -2.18
N GLU A 138 19.90 -6.68 -1.26
CA GLU A 138 19.72 -8.08 -0.89
C GLU A 138 18.38 -8.30 -0.18
N ASN A 139 18.07 -7.45 0.80
CA ASN A 139 16.80 -7.52 1.52
C ASN A 139 15.60 -7.29 0.59
N ARG A 140 15.70 -6.37 -0.38
CA ARG A 140 14.63 -6.15 -1.37
C ARG A 140 14.41 -7.36 -2.27
N LYS A 141 15.47 -8.09 -2.65
CA LYS A 141 15.34 -9.36 -3.40
C LYS A 141 14.65 -10.43 -2.56
N GLU A 142 15.03 -10.55 -1.28
CA GLU A 142 14.42 -11.48 -0.34
C GLU A 142 12.93 -11.16 -0.15
N PHE A 143 12.60 -9.87 0.09
CA PHE A 143 11.22 -9.40 0.20
C PHE A 143 10.40 -9.74 -1.05
N SER A 144 10.91 -9.42 -2.24
CA SER A 144 10.21 -9.70 -3.51
C SER A 144 9.94 -11.19 -3.69
N TYR A 145 10.91 -12.04 -3.36
CA TYR A 145 10.78 -13.49 -3.46
C TYR A 145 9.70 -14.04 -2.52
N TYR A 146 9.75 -13.69 -1.22
CA TYR A 146 8.79 -14.21 -0.25
C TYR A 146 7.42 -13.58 -0.40
N ALA A 147 7.31 -12.30 -0.77
CA ALA A 147 6.04 -11.67 -1.11
C ALA A 147 5.35 -12.43 -2.25
N LYS A 148 6.06 -12.67 -3.35
CA LYS A 148 5.54 -13.45 -4.48
C LYS A 148 5.08 -14.84 -4.04
N LYS A 149 5.95 -15.60 -3.35
CA LYS A 149 5.63 -16.96 -2.86
C LYS A 149 4.33 -16.97 -2.03
N HIS A 150 4.21 -16.04 -1.07
CA HIS A 150 3.05 -15.99 -0.19
C HIS A 150 1.79 -15.53 -0.93
N ILE A 151 1.90 -14.57 -1.85
CA ILE A 151 0.78 -14.12 -2.68
C ILE A 151 0.26 -15.27 -3.54
N GLU A 152 1.13 -16.08 -4.14
CA GLU A 152 0.74 -17.26 -4.91
C GLU A 152 -0.02 -18.25 -4.03
N SER A 153 0.50 -18.62 -2.85
CA SER A 153 -0.19 -19.51 -1.91
C SER A 153 -1.56 -18.97 -1.47
N ILE A 154 -1.68 -17.65 -1.23
CA ILE A 154 -2.95 -17.02 -0.87
C ILE A 154 -3.96 -17.11 -2.02
N LYS A 155 -3.52 -16.85 -3.25
CA LYS A 155 -4.37 -16.93 -4.45
C LYS A 155 -4.81 -18.36 -4.74
N ASP A 156 -3.92 -19.34 -4.58
CA ASP A 156 -4.22 -20.77 -4.74
C ASP A 156 -5.28 -21.25 -3.73
N ASN A 157 -5.34 -20.60 -2.55
CA ASN A 157 -6.39 -20.80 -1.55
C ASN A 157 -7.69 -20.00 -1.83
N ASN A 158 -7.84 -19.43 -3.03
CA ASN A 158 -8.98 -18.59 -3.41
C ASN A 158 -9.22 -17.38 -2.48
N SER A 159 -8.15 -16.82 -1.91
CA SER A 159 -8.14 -15.61 -1.09
C SER A 159 -7.50 -14.46 -1.86
N LYS A 160 -7.88 -13.22 -1.55
CA LYS A 160 -7.20 -12.04 -2.06
C LYS A 160 -5.97 -11.75 -1.21
N ALA A 161 -4.90 -11.26 -1.83
CA ALA A 161 -3.71 -10.77 -1.14
C ALA A 161 -3.58 -9.26 -1.28
N ALA A 162 -3.02 -8.61 -0.25
CA ALA A 162 -2.59 -7.22 -0.31
C ALA A 162 -1.24 -7.05 0.40
N LEU A 163 -0.49 -6.02 0.02
CA LEU A 163 0.75 -5.63 0.66
C LEU A 163 0.53 -4.38 1.51
N TYR A 164 0.93 -4.43 2.77
CA TYR A 164 0.98 -3.27 3.66
C TYR A 164 2.34 -2.59 3.52
N MET A 165 2.39 -1.44 2.90
CA MET A 165 3.61 -0.63 2.74
C MET A 165 4.03 -0.07 4.09
N THR A 166 5.21 -0.46 4.57
CA THR A 166 5.76 0.02 5.85
C THR A 166 6.07 1.52 5.78
N HIS A 167 6.04 2.19 6.94
CA HIS A 167 6.51 3.56 7.08
C HIS A 167 8.05 3.61 7.21
N ALA A 168 8.62 4.78 6.93
CA ALA A 168 10.03 5.05 7.10
C ALA A 168 10.39 5.24 8.58
N PHE A 169 11.66 5.04 8.93
CA PHE A 169 12.19 5.42 10.23
C PHE A 169 12.23 6.95 10.38
N VAL A 170 12.19 7.41 11.61
CA VAL A 170 12.43 8.81 11.98
C VAL A 170 13.56 8.88 13.02
N GLU A 171 14.14 10.04 13.23
CA GLU A 171 15.10 10.24 14.33
C GLU A 171 14.46 9.87 15.69
N PRO A 172 15.19 9.21 16.59
CA PRO A 172 16.63 8.91 16.57
C PRO A 172 16.99 7.51 16.06
N HIS A 173 16.19 6.87 15.22
CA HIS A 173 16.50 5.51 14.75
C HIS A 173 17.82 5.51 13.96
N LYS A 174 18.72 4.55 14.26
CA LYS A 174 20.07 4.45 13.70
C LYS A 174 20.13 4.33 12.16
N ASP A 175 19.08 3.75 11.57
CA ASP A 175 18.95 3.54 10.12
C ASP A 175 18.02 4.58 9.49
N PHE A 176 17.79 5.72 10.14
CA PHE A 176 17.02 6.82 9.57
C PHE A 176 17.73 7.43 8.35
N GLU A 177 17.00 7.63 7.28
CA GLU A 177 17.46 8.33 6.08
C GLU A 177 16.35 9.23 5.53
N VAL A 178 16.67 10.46 5.14
CA VAL A 178 15.71 11.51 4.70
C VAL A 178 14.80 11.05 3.55
N ASN A 179 15.31 10.26 2.62
CA ASN A 179 14.55 9.80 1.43
C ASN A 179 14.10 8.34 1.51
N GLN A 180 14.13 7.74 2.69
CA GLN A 180 13.82 6.33 2.89
C GLN A 180 12.44 5.94 2.35
N ILE A 181 11.44 6.82 2.49
CA ILE A 181 10.09 6.56 1.98
C ILE A 181 10.05 6.32 0.46
N SER A 182 10.89 6.99 -0.32
CA SER A 182 10.95 6.77 -1.77
C SER A 182 11.35 5.34 -2.10
N ILE A 183 12.38 4.82 -1.41
CA ILE A 183 12.87 3.45 -1.59
C ILE A 183 11.80 2.43 -1.19
N ILE A 184 11.10 2.69 -0.07
CA ILE A 184 10.01 1.83 0.40
C ILE A 184 8.87 1.82 -0.62
N GLN A 185 8.45 2.99 -1.09
CA GLN A 185 7.37 3.12 -2.06
C GLN A 185 7.72 2.40 -3.36
N ASP A 186 8.93 2.57 -3.88
CA ASP A 186 9.38 1.96 -5.13
C ASP A 186 9.32 0.43 -5.06
N ILE A 187 9.85 -0.19 -3.99
CA ILE A 187 9.86 -1.66 -3.89
C ILE A 187 8.46 -2.24 -3.68
N TYR A 188 7.63 -1.62 -2.83
CA TYR A 188 6.26 -2.11 -2.61
C TYR A 188 5.40 -1.95 -3.85
N THR A 189 5.51 -0.82 -4.57
CA THR A 189 4.80 -0.58 -5.82
C THR A 189 5.20 -1.62 -6.87
N LYS A 190 6.50 -1.81 -7.07
CA LYS A 190 7.02 -2.81 -8.01
C LYS A 190 6.49 -4.21 -7.70
N VAL A 191 6.61 -4.67 -6.45
CA VAL A 191 6.16 -6.02 -6.06
C VAL A 191 4.64 -6.15 -6.18
N GLY A 192 3.88 -5.11 -5.86
CA GLY A 192 2.43 -5.08 -6.03
C GLY A 192 2.01 -5.20 -7.48
N GLU A 193 2.63 -4.44 -8.39
CA GLU A 193 2.39 -4.47 -9.83
C GLU A 193 2.76 -5.83 -10.43
N GLU A 194 3.97 -6.34 -10.13
CA GLU A 194 4.45 -7.64 -10.64
C GLU A 194 3.54 -8.81 -10.23
N ASN A 195 2.90 -8.72 -9.08
CA ASN A 195 2.03 -9.79 -8.56
C ASN A 195 0.53 -9.48 -8.69
N ASN A 196 0.17 -8.35 -9.27
CA ASN A 196 -1.22 -7.91 -9.41
C ASN A 196 -2.00 -7.98 -8.08
N VAL A 197 -1.54 -7.21 -7.08
CA VAL A 197 -2.16 -7.11 -5.76
C VAL A 197 -2.22 -5.66 -5.27
N LEU A 198 -3.19 -5.38 -4.42
CA LEU A 198 -3.34 -4.08 -3.77
C LEU A 198 -2.11 -3.79 -2.90
N VAL A 199 -1.58 -2.58 -3.01
CA VAL A 199 -0.61 -2.02 -2.07
C VAL A 199 -1.29 -0.95 -1.24
N ILE A 200 -1.33 -1.15 0.06
CA ILE A 200 -1.92 -0.24 1.05
C ILE A 200 -0.86 0.79 1.43
N PRO A 201 -1.03 2.08 1.16
CA PRO A 201 0.04 3.07 1.18
C PRO A 201 0.28 3.69 2.57
N VAL A 202 0.43 2.88 3.61
CA VAL A 202 0.60 3.40 4.98
C VAL A 202 1.86 4.25 5.12
N GLY A 203 2.98 3.83 4.51
CA GLY A 203 4.21 4.63 4.52
C GLY A 203 4.03 6.00 3.88
N VAL A 204 3.23 6.09 2.82
CA VAL A 204 2.89 7.38 2.17
C VAL A 204 2.02 8.24 3.08
N ALA A 205 1.10 7.64 3.86
CA ALA A 205 0.28 8.38 4.82
C ALA A 205 1.13 9.00 5.94
N PHE A 206 2.11 8.26 6.47
CA PHE A 206 3.06 8.78 7.46
C PHE A 206 3.90 9.93 6.88
N ASP A 207 4.41 9.79 5.66
CA ASP A 207 5.19 10.83 4.98
C ASP A 207 4.39 12.11 4.78
N ILE A 208 3.13 12.00 4.33
CA ILE A 208 2.24 13.15 4.19
C ILE A 208 1.97 13.79 5.55
N ALA A 209 1.70 13.00 6.58
CA ALA A 209 1.44 13.52 7.92
C ALA A 209 2.61 14.34 8.46
N TYR A 210 3.84 13.85 8.36
CA TYR A 210 5.03 14.60 8.81
C TYR A 210 5.33 15.85 7.98
N LYS A 211 4.96 15.86 6.68
CA LYS A 211 5.12 17.05 5.83
C LYS A 211 4.09 18.14 6.11
N GLU A 212 2.87 17.76 6.43
CA GLU A 212 1.76 18.69 6.61
C GLU A 212 1.53 19.10 8.07
N LEU A 213 1.93 18.25 9.01
CA LEU A 213 1.77 18.42 10.45
C LEU A 213 3.13 18.21 11.15
N PRO A 214 4.05 19.20 11.09
CA PRO A 214 5.43 19.02 11.57
C PRO A 214 5.56 18.61 13.05
N ASP A 215 4.59 19.00 13.87
CA ASP A 215 4.58 18.71 15.32
C ASP A 215 3.92 17.37 15.67
N ILE A 216 3.37 16.64 14.67
CA ILE A 216 2.72 15.37 14.93
C ILE A 216 3.75 14.29 15.28
N LYS A 217 3.45 13.49 16.29
CA LYS A 217 4.23 12.32 16.65
C LYS A 217 3.44 11.07 16.31
N LEU A 218 3.95 10.27 15.38
CA LEU A 218 3.35 9.00 14.93
C LEU A 218 4.17 7.78 15.35
N HIS A 219 5.43 8.00 15.78
CA HIS A 219 6.31 6.97 16.27
C HIS A 219 6.50 7.07 17.78
N HIS A 220 6.89 5.96 18.38
CA HIS A 220 7.50 5.95 19.71
C HIS A 220 8.89 6.61 19.67
N ASP A 221 9.50 6.82 20.81
CA ASP A 221 10.81 7.47 20.95
C ASP A 221 11.96 6.66 20.33
N ASP A 222 11.73 5.42 19.93
CA ASP A 222 12.68 4.59 19.20
C ASP A 222 12.78 4.92 17.69
N GLY A 223 11.90 5.77 17.20
CA GLY A 223 11.88 6.22 15.80
C GLY A 223 11.47 5.15 14.78
N THR A 224 10.95 4.01 15.23
CA THR A 224 10.54 2.91 14.35
C THR A 224 9.12 2.42 14.59
N HIS A 225 8.73 2.16 15.83
CA HIS A 225 7.42 1.62 16.13
C HIS A 225 6.33 2.70 16.10
N PRO A 226 5.16 2.41 15.50
CA PRO A 226 4.04 3.37 15.51
C PRO A 226 3.48 3.50 16.93
N ASN A 227 3.25 4.74 17.38
CA ASN A 227 2.48 4.99 18.58
C ASN A 227 0.97 4.87 18.30
N LEU A 228 0.11 5.18 19.27
CA LEU A 228 -1.34 5.08 19.11
C LEU A 228 -1.87 5.88 17.91
N LYS A 229 -1.41 7.13 17.71
CA LYS A 229 -1.81 7.96 16.56
C LYS A 229 -1.32 7.37 15.23
N GLY A 230 -0.09 6.86 15.21
CA GLY A 230 0.47 6.20 14.03
C GLY A 230 -0.32 4.94 13.65
N THR A 231 -0.67 4.11 14.64
CA THR A 231 -1.48 2.91 14.40
C THR A 231 -2.90 3.26 13.94
N TYR A 232 -3.49 4.33 14.51
CA TYR A 232 -4.79 4.83 14.06
C TYR A 232 -4.75 5.33 12.60
N LEU A 233 -3.72 6.12 12.23
CA LEU A 233 -3.51 6.55 10.84
C LEU A 233 -3.37 5.36 9.91
N ALA A 234 -2.58 4.36 10.30
CA ALA A 234 -2.41 3.13 9.53
C ALA A 234 -3.75 2.40 9.34
N ALA A 235 -4.57 2.28 10.40
CA ALA A 235 -5.88 1.63 10.32
C ALA A 235 -6.84 2.38 9.40
N CYS A 236 -6.88 3.72 9.46
CA CYS A 236 -7.65 4.55 8.52
C CYS A 236 -7.20 4.35 7.06
N THR A 237 -5.88 4.23 6.83
CA THR A 237 -5.33 4.00 5.50
C THR A 237 -5.67 2.60 4.98
N VAL A 238 -5.62 1.58 5.85
CA VAL A 238 -6.08 0.23 5.51
C VAL A 238 -7.57 0.23 5.17
N PHE A 239 -8.40 0.86 6.00
CA PHE A 239 -9.84 0.98 5.78
C PHE A 239 -10.14 1.59 4.41
N ALA A 240 -9.57 2.75 4.11
CA ALA A 240 -9.77 3.43 2.84
C ALA A 240 -9.29 2.60 1.64
N SER A 241 -8.18 1.87 1.80
CA SER A 241 -7.62 1.05 0.72
C SER A 241 -8.41 -0.21 0.46
N VAL A 242 -8.91 -0.87 1.51
CA VAL A 242 -9.62 -2.15 1.43
C VAL A 242 -11.06 -1.96 0.96
N TYR A 243 -11.78 -1.00 1.54
CA TYR A 243 -13.20 -0.78 1.22
C TYR A 243 -13.42 0.24 0.10
N GLY A 244 -12.42 1.10 -0.18
CA GLY A 244 -12.59 2.17 -1.16
C GLY A 244 -13.48 3.31 -0.66
N GLU A 245 -13.66 3.37 0.64
CA GLU A 245 -14.49 4.36 1.30
C GLU A 245 -13.64 5.34 2.09
N SER A 246 -14.11 6.58 2.20
CA SER A 246 -13.41 7.60 2.99
C SER A 246 -13.44 7.24 4.47
N PRO A 247 -12.31 7.31 5.19
CA PRO A 247 -12.31 7.17 6.63
C PRO A 247 -12.80 8.44 7.33
N ILE A 248 -13.01 9.56 6.57
CA ILE A 248 -13.44 10.84 7.12
C ILE A 248 -14.87 10.69 7.66
N GLY A 249 -15.05 11.02 8.93
CA GLY A 249 -16.35 10.94 9.57
C GLY A 249 -16.59 9.66 10.38
N LEU A 250 -15.68 8.67 10.31
CA LEU A 250 -15.74 7.53 11.24
C LEU A 250 -15.74 8.01 12.69
N LYS A 251 -16.63 7.43 13.49
CA LYS A 251 -16.81 7.83 14.90
C LYS A 251 -15.75 7.25 15.81
N TYR A 252 -15.23 6.06 15.46
CA TYR A 252 -14.21 5.38 16.22
C TYR A 252 -12.99 6.28 16.50
N ASP A 253 -12.60 6.39 17.75
CA ASP A 253 -11.53 7.26 18.25
C ASP A 253 -10.70 6.61 19.37
N TYR A 254 -10.68 5.29 19.38
CA TYR A 254 -10.05 4.50 20.44
C TYR A 254 -10.55 4.89 21.83
N TYR A 255 -11.87 4.84 22.00
CA TYR A 255 -12.54 5.13 23.27
C TYR A 255 -12.25 6.53 23.85
N GLY A 256 -12.06 7.50 22.97
CA GLY A 256 -11.75 8.89 23.31
C GLY A 256 -10.26 9.19 23.54
N ALA A 257 -9.36 8.21 23.37
CA ALA A 257 -7.92 8.45 23.52
C ALA A 257 -7.31 9.20 22.32
N ILE A 258 -7.93 9.13 21.14
CA ILE A 258 -7.62 9.99 20.00
C ILE A 258 -8.59 11.17 20.04
N ASN A 259 -8.08 12.36 20.37
CA ASN A 259 -8.93 13.55 20.46
C ASN A 259 -9.55 13.92 19.10
N LYS A 260 -10.59 14.76 19.10
CA LYS A 260 -11.38 15.08 17.91
C LYS A 260 -10.56 15.74 16.79
N GLU A 261 -9.58 16.56 17.13
CA GLU A 261 -8.74 17.26 16.17
C GLU A 261 -7.78 16.28 15.50
N ASP A 262 -7.02 15.51 16.28
CA ASP A 262 -6.13 14.46 15.78
C ASP A 262 -6.91 13.45 14.92
N LYS A 263 -8.08 12.99 15.39
CA LYS A 263 -8.93 12.07 14.65
C LYS A 263 -9.23 12.59 13.25
N LYS A 264 -9.74 13.84 13.16
CA LYS A 264 -10.07 14.47 11.90
C LYS A 264 -8.87 14.57 10.97
N LEU A 265 -7.74 15.09 11.47
CA LEU A 265 -6.51 15.25 10.70
C LEU A 265 -5.98 13.90 10.18
N LEU A 266 -5.93 12.88 11.03
CA LEU A 266 -5.44 11.54 10.64
C LEU A 266 -6.35 10.86 9.60
N GLN A 267 -7.66 11.03 9.71
CA GLN A 267 -8.62 10.56 8.70
C GLN A 267 -8.42 11.28 7.35
N GLU A 268 -8.26 12.59 7.36
CA GLU A 268 -8.00 13.41 6.16
C GLU A 268 -6.67 13.02 5.49
N ILE A 269 -5.61 12.79 6.26
CA ILE A 269 -4.32 12.31 5.76
C ILE A 269 -4.44 10.92 5.13
N ALA A 270 -5.13 9.98 5.80
CA ALA A 270 -5.34 8.64 5.27
C ALA A 270 -6.11 8.66 3.94
N HIS A 271 -7.18 9.46 3.87
CA HIS A 271 -7.94 9.70 2.65
C HIS A 271 -7.04 10.24 1.52
N LYS A 272 -6.31 11.30 1.79
CA LYS A 272 -5.39 11.94 0.84
C LYS A 272 -4.30 11.00 0.34
N ALA A 273 -3.69 10.22 1.25
CA ALA A 273 -2.65 9.26 0.90
C ALA A 273 -3.18 8.17 -0.02
N THR A 274 -4.37 7.65 0.27
CA THR A 274 -5.03 6.61 -0.52
C THR A 274 -5.36 7.12 -1.92
N LEU A 275 -5.99 8.30 -2.03
CA LEU A 275 -6.29 8.94 -3.32
C LEU A 275 -5.01 9.15 -4.15
N LYS A 276 -4.00 9.73 -3.54
CA LYS A 276 -2.74 10.08 -4.21
C LYS A 276 -2.02 8.85 -4.73
N TYR A 277 -1.90 7.80 -3.89
CA TYR A 277 -1.14 6.61 -4.23
C TYR A 277 -1.88 5.73 -5.22
N LEU A 278 -3.15 5.47 -4.99
CA LEU A 278 -3.94 4.59 -5.85
C LEU A 278 -4.49 5.31 -7.09
N LYS A 279 -4.27 6.63 -7.21
CA LYS A 279 -4.70 7.48 -8.35
C LYS A 279 -6.17 7.30 -8.71
N ARG A 280 -7.03 7.22 -7.69
CA ARG A 280 -8.46 6.94 -7.83
C ARG A 280 -9.29 7.80 -6.89
N THR A 281 -10.58 7.91 -7.19
CA THR A 281 -11.58 8.46 -6.28
C THR A 281 -11.97 7.40 -5.25
N ILE A 282 -12.06 7.78 -3.99
CA ILE A 282 -12.71 7.01 -2.92
C ILE A 282 -13.93 7.80 -2.44
N ASN A 283 -15.00 7.10 -2.11
CA ASN A 283 -16.28 7.71 -1.69
C ASN A 283 -16.22 8.25 -0.28
#